data_65f87032480e29cc71f5cddd05275940
#
_entry.id   65f87032480e29cc71f5cddd05275940
#
_cell.length_a   1.000
_cell.length_b   1.000
_cell.length_c   1.000
_cell.angle_alpha   90.00
_cell.angle_beta   90.00
_cell.angle_gamma   90.00
#
_symmetry.space_group_name_H-M   'P 1'
#
loop_
_entity.id
_entity.type
_entity.pdbx_description
1 polymer ?
#
loop_
_entity_poly.entity_id
_entity_poly.type
_entity_poly.pdbx_seq_one_letter_code
_entity_poly.pdbx_strand_id
1 'polypeptide(L)'
;MTTLIAYTRIVDAITTHSLRLPDAPQGAQAAQELATLADGRTVVALFDGFTLPTNQPAQIAASIEVLPTPLPDLLREQIKAASPMVRLIGQRMIDQIRASYTIDDEMYFARIGVGAATGLYTPTSDEMQALTVFGEFVEGMRQWGRDERAKLGL
;
A
#
# COMPACT_ATOMS: atom_id res chain seq x y z
N MET A 1 -8.41 -8.21 -12.13
CA MET A 1 -8.41 -8.33 -10.63
C MET A 1 -7.06 -8.89 -10.20
N THR A 2 -6.40 -8.25 -9.26
CA THR A 2 -5.08 -8.70 -8.78
C THR A 2 -5.21 -9.99 -7.98
N THR A 3 -4.40 -11.00 -8.32
CA THR A 3 -4.33 -12.26 -7.58
C THR A 3 -3.11 -12.24 -6.66
N LEU A 4 -3.30 -12.56 -5.40
CA LEU A 4 -2.20 -12.69 -4.45
C LEU A 4 -1.76 -14.14 -4.34
N ILE A 5 -0.45 -14.35 -4.41
CA ILE A 5 0.18 -15.65 -4.25
C ILE A 5 1.26 -15.55 -3.18
N ALA A 6 1.49 -16.64 -2.48
CA ALA A 6 2.61 -16.80 -1.56
C ALA A 6 3.52 -17.93 -2.03
N TYR A 7 4.82 -17.82 -1.77
CA TYR A 7 5.80 -18.86 -2.05
C TYR A 7 6.94 -18.79 -1.03
N THR A 8 7.71 -19.85 -0.92
CA THR A 8 8.91 -19.87 -0.07
C THR A 8 10.17 -19.74 -0.93
N ARG A 9 11.01 -18.76 -0.62
CA ARG A 9 12.33 -18.63 -1.24
C ARG A 9 13.23 -19.77 -0.81
N ILE A 10 14.12 -20.18 -1.71
CA ILE A 10 15.18 -21.14 -1.40
C ILE A 10 16.45 -20.33 -1.18
N VAL A 11 17.03 -20.45 0.01
CA VAL A 11 18.27 -19.76 0.37
C VAL A 11 19.35 -20.81 0.56
N ASP A 12 20.30 -20.84 -0.36
CA ASP A 12 21.54 -21.62 -0.24
C ASP A 12 22.64 -20.76 0.40
N ALA A 13 23.78 -21.37 0.70
CA ALA A 13 24.92 -20.67 1.28
C ALA A 13 25.45 -19.50 0.43
N ILE A 14 25.18 -19.49 -0.87
CA ILE A 14 25.75 -18.54 -1.84
C ILE A 14 24.64 -17.85 -2.65
N THR A 15 23.47 -18.47 -2.84
CA THR A 15 22.43 -17.99 -3.74
C THR A 15 21.05 -17.98 -3.09
N THR A 16 20.21 -17.03 -3.54
CA THR A 16 18.77 -17.01 -3.22
C THR A 16 17.99 -17.22 -4.51
N HIS A 17 17.18 -18.27 -4.54
CA HIS A 17 16.26 -18.53 -5.65
C HIS A 17 14.89 -17.96 -5.30
N SER A 18 14.37 -17.16 -6.20
CA SER A 18 13.06 -16.52 -6.08
C SER A 18 12.12 -17.02 -7.18
N LEU A 19 10.83 -16.74 -7.00
CA LEU A 19 9.82 -16.96 -8.02
C LEU A 19 10.19 -16.21 -9.32
N ARG A 20 10.07 -16.88 -10.45
CA ARG A 20 10.18 -16.22 -11.75
C ARG A 20 8.88 -15.51 -12.03
N LEU A 21 8.95 -14.19 -12.15
CA LEU A 21 7.81 -13.35 -12.48
C LEU A 21 7.59 -13.30 -13.99
N PRO A 22 6.35 -13.08 -14.44
CA PRO A 22 6.08 -12.92 -15.87
C PRO A 22 6.68 -11.61 -16.40
N ASP A 23 7.11 -11.62 -17.64
CA ASP A 23 7.52 -10.42 -18.35
C ASP A 23 6.32 -9.54 -18.65
N ALA A 24 6.51 -8.22 -18.57
CA ALA A 24 5.49 -7.25 -18.93
C ALA A 24 5.94 -6.42 -20.14
N PRO A 25 5.01 -6.03 -21.03
CA PRO A 25 5.30 -5.04 -22.06
C PRO A 25 5.74 -3.71 -21.45
N GLN A 26 6.44 -2.89 -22.24
CA GLN A 26 6.89 -1.59 -21.79
C GLN A 26 5.74 -0.74 -21.24
N GLY A 27 5.89 -0.24 -20.02
CA GLY A 27 4.89 0.58 -19.34
C GLY A 27 3.80 -0.22 -18.58
N ALA A 28 3.80 -1.56 -18.68
CA ALA A 28 2.93 -2.42 -17.88
C ALA A 28 3.71 -3.05 -16.70
N GLN A 29 3.00 -3.45 -15.67
CA GLN A 29 3.53 -4.20 -14.54
C GLN A 29 2.80 -5.54 -14.45
N ALA A 30 3.52 -6.64 -14.59
CA ALA A 30 2.94 -7.97 -14.58
C ALA A 30 2.74 -8.52 -13.17
N ALA A 31 3.69 -8.24 -12.29
CA ALA A 31 3.67 -8.70 -10.90
C ALA A 31 4.47 -7.75 -10.00
N GLN A 32 4.16 -7.78 -8.70
CA GLN A 32 4.87 -7.02 -7.68
C GLN A 32 5.09 -7.87 -6.44
N GLU A 33 6.33 -8.02 -6.03
CA GLU A 33 6.62 -8.59 -4.72
C GLU A 33 6.23 -7.59 -3.63
N LEU A 34 5.37 -8.02 -2.70
CA LEU A 34 4.80 -7.16 -1.67
C LEU A 34 5.59 -7.22 -0.37
N ALA A 35 5.85 -8.42 0.13
CA ALA A 35 6.47 -8.62 1.43
C ALA A 35 6.99 -10.04 1.61
N THR A 36 7.99 -10.22 2.47
CA THR A 36 8.31 -11.52 3.09
C THR A 36 7.79 -11.50 4.51
N LEU A 37 6.95 -12.46 4.84
CA LEU A 37 6.31 -12.61 6.15
C LEU A 37 7.24 -13.26 7.17
N ALA A 38 6.88 -13.17 8.45
CA ALA A 38 7.67 -13.75 9.53
C ALA A 38 7.81 -15.28 9.46
N ASP A 39 6.87 -15.96 8.79
CA ASP A 39 6.90 -17.40 8.53
C ASP A 39 7.80 -17.80 7.34
N GLY A 40 8.45 -16.83 6.70
CA GLY A 40 9.36 -17.02 5.56
C GLY A 40 8.67 -17.03 4.20
N ARG A 41 7.33 -16.99 4.15
CA ARG A 41 6.61 -16.89 2.87
C ARG A 41 6.77 -15.48 2.27
N THR A 42 7.00 -15.42 0.97
CA THR A 42 7.01 -14.18 0.20
C THR A 42 5.72 -14.03 -0.56
N VAL A 43 5.06 -12.89 -0.40
CA VAL A 43 3.78 -12.58 -1.05
C VAL A 43 4.03 -11.73 -2.28
N VAL A 44 3.39 -12.12 -3.38
CA VAL A 44 3.46 -11.45 -4.68
C VAL A 44 2.05 -11.13 -5.16
N ALA A 45 1.84 -9.90 -5.62
CA ALA A 45 0.68 -9.50 -6.38
C ALA A 45 0.91 -9.81 -7.86
N LEU A 46 0.05 -10.62 -8.44
CA LEU A 46 0.03 -10.91 -9.87
C LEU A 46 -1.13 -10.12 -10.48
N PHE A 47 -0.81 -9.20 -11.38
CA PHE A 47 -1.80 -8.30 -11.96
C PHE A 47 -2.65 -9.00 -13.02
N ASP A 48 -3.83 -8.43 -13.27
CA ASP A 48 -4.80 -9.00 -14.19
C ASP A 48 -4.21 -9.20 -15.60
N GLY A 49 -4.55 -10.33 -16.21
CA GLY A 49 -4.04 -10.72 -17.54
C GLY A 49 -2.66 -11.37 -17.55
N PHE A 50 -1.99 -11.49 -16.39
CA PHE A 50 -0.69 -12.15 -16.31
C PHE A 50 -0.79 -13.50 -15.59
N THR A 51 0.02 -14.46 -16.04
CA THR A 51 0.16 -15.79 -15.43
C THR A 51 1.63 -16.07 -15.14
N LEU A 52 1.88 -16.88 -14.12
CA LEU A 52 3.25 -17.27 -13.79
C LEU A 52 3.85 -18.10 -14.92
N PRO A 53 5.16 -17.92 -15.23
CA PRO A 53 5.89 -18.81 -16.11
C PRO A 53 5.85 -20.26 -15.62
N THR A 54 5.71 -21.20 -16.52
CA THR A 54 5.64 -22.64 -16.20
C THR A 54 6.98 -23.24 -15.81
N ASN A 55 8.09 -22.59 -16.15
CA ASN A 55 9.45 -23.06 -15.89
C ASN A 55 9.99 -22.63 -14.54
N GLN A 56 9.17 -22.68 -13.49
CA GLN A 56 9.60 -22.40 -12.11
C GLN A 56 10.57 -23.48 -11.61
N PRO A 57 11.54 -23.13 -10.73
CA PRO A 57 12.31 -24.13 -9.98
C PRO A 57 11.35 -25.06 -9.22
N ALA A 58 11.59 -26.38 -9.28
CA ALA A 58 10.65 -27.38 -8.76
C ALA A 58 10.23 -27.16 -7.30
N GLN A 59 11.19 -26.82 -6.44
CA GLN A 59 10.90 -26.55 -5.01
C GLN A 59 10.09 -25.26 -4.82
N ILE A 60 10.33 -24.24 -5.63
CA ILE A 60 9.52 -23.00 -5.62
C ILE A 60 8.12 -23.30 -6.11
N ALA A 61 7.99 -24.01 -7.25
CA ALA A 61 6.70 -24.42 -7.80
C ALA A 61 5.84 -25.17 -6.79
N ALA A 62 6.46 -26.08 -6.03
CA ALA A 62 5.78 -26.85 -4.99
C ALA A 62 5.33 -26.02 -3.79
N SER A 63 5.89 -24.84 -3.57
CA SER A 63 5.55 -23.93 -2.46
C SER A 63 4.55 -22.84 -2.84
N ILE A 64 4.16 -22.73 -4.11
CA ILE A 64 3.22 -21.70 -4.56
C ILE A 64 1.83 -21.98 -4.03
N GLU A 65 1.28 -21.00 -3.34
CA GLU A 65 -0.08 -21.00 -2.80
C GLU A 65 -0.83 -19.76 -3.32
N VAL A 66 -2.02 -19.95 -3.86
CA VAL A 66 -2.91 -18.83 -4.19
C VAL A 66 -3.64 -18.42 -2.91
N LEU A 67 -3.49 -17.17 -2.52
CA LEU A 67 -4.12 -16.67 -1.31
C LEU A 67 -5.63 -16.46 -1.51
N PRO A 68 -6.45 -16.63 -0.46
CA PRO A 68 -7.89 -16.47 -0.57
C PRO A 68 -8.29 -15.03 -0.90
N THR A 69 -9.39 -14.90 -1.63
CA THR A 69 -10.02 -13.61 -1.95
C THR A 69 -11.44 -13.60 -1.40
N PRO A 70 -11.79 -12.70 -0.46
CA PRO A 70 -10.94 -11.68 0.16
C PRO A 70 -9.87 -12.27 1.10
N LEU A 71 -8.77 -11.54 1.27
CA LEU A 71 -7.77 -11.90 2.27
C LEU A 71 -8.35 -11.86 3.69
N PRO A 72 -7.98 -12.82 4.56
CA PRO A 72 -8.23 -12.70 5.99
C PRO A 72 -7.58 -11.41 6.56
N ASP A 73 -8.28 -10.72 7.45
CA ASP A 73 -7.85 -9.42 7.97
C ASP A 73 -6.46 -9.48 8.61
N LEU A 74 -6.19 -10.51 9.41
CA LEU A 74 -4.88 -10.69 10.05
C LEU A 74 -3.75 -10.80 9.02
N LEU A 75 -3.95 -11.61 7.97
CA LEU A 75 -2.95 -11.78 6.91
C LEU A 75 -2.76 -10.48 6.11
N ARG A 76 -3.85 -9.77 5.81
CA ARG A 76 -3.81 -8.47 5.15
C ARG A 76 -2.96 -7.47 5.93
N GLU A 77 -3.17 -7.37 7.25
CA GLU A 77 -2.41 -6.45 8.10
C GLU A 77 -0.94 -6.87 8.24
N GLN A 78 -0.63 -8.17 8.29
CA GLN A 78 0.75 -8.66 8.24
C GLN A 78 1.46 -8.28 6.94
N ILE A 79 0.80 -8.43 5.79
CA ILE A 79 1.36 -8.04 4.49
C ILE A 79 1.58 -6.53 4.45
N LYS A 80 0.60 -5.72 4.87
CA LYS A 80 0.73 -4.26 4.91
C LYS A 80 1.88 -3.80 5.79
N ALA A 81 2.03 -4.38 6.98
CA ALA A 81 3.09 -4.03 7.92
C ALA A 81 4.49 -4.37 7.38
N ALA A 82 4.62 -5.50 6.69
CA ALA A 82 5.90 -5.95 6.14
C ALA A 82 6.25 -5.34 4.76
N SER A 83 5.27 -4.79 4.04
CA SER A 83 5.43 -4.35 2.64
C SER A 83 6.20 -3.03 2.51
N PRO A 84 7.37 -3.02 1.83
CA PRO A 84 8.04 -1.77 1.46
C PRO A 84 7.20 -0.88 0.55
N MET A 85 6.39 -1.49 -0.35
CA MET A 85 5.52 -0.76 -1.27
C MET A 85 4.41 -0.02 -0.53
N VAL A 86 3.78 -0.65 0.48
CA VAL A 86 2.76 0.00 1.31
C VAL A 86 3.35 1.18 2.08
N ARG A 87 4.58 1.03 2.61
CA ARG A 87 5.30 2.14 3.25
C ARG A 87 5.57 3.28 2.27
N LEU A 88 5.98 2.97 1.04
CA LEU A 88 6.23 3.97 0.00
C LEU A 88 4.94 4.73 -0.37
N ILE A 89 3.80 4.04 -0.49
CA ILE A 89 2.50 4.68 -0.72
C ILE A 89 2.18 5.65 0.42
N GLY A 90 2.36 5.22 1.68
CA GLY A 90 2.17 6.09 2.85
C GLY A 90 3.08 7.32 2.85
N GLN A 91 4.35 7.13 2.52
CA GLN A 91 5.31 8.23 2.43
C GLN A 91 4.92 9.23 1.33
N ARG A 92 4.60 8.76 0.13
CA ARG A 92 4.16 9.62 -0.97
C ARG A 92 2.90 10.42 -0.63
N MET A 93 1.94 9.79 0.09
CA MET A 93 0.74 10.49 0.56
C MET A 93 1.11 11.64 1.50
N ILE A 94 1.99 11.40 2.47
CA ILE A 94 2.47 12.43 3.41
C ILE A 94 3.23 13.53 2.66
N ASP A 95 4.12 13.16 1.75
CA ASP A 95 4.91 14.11 0.97
C ASP A 95 4.02 15.03 0.12
N GLN A 96 2.96 14.49 -0.49
CA GLN A 96 2.00 15.29 -1.25
C GLN A 96 1.20 16.24 -0.36
N ILE A 97 0.77 15.80 0.82
CA ILE A 97 0.10 16.68 1.79
C ILE A 97 1.04 17.82 2.18
N ARG A 98 2.29 17.51 2.54
CA ARG A 98 3.29 18.50 2.99
C ARG A 98 3.81 19.41 1.88
N ALA A 99 3.71 19.00 0.62
CA ALA A 99 4.00 19.87 -0.52
C ALA A 99 2.97 21.01 -0.67
N SER A 100 1.74 20.79 -0.21
CA SER A 100 0.64 21.77 -0.28
C SER A 100 0.40 22.50 1.04
N TYR A 101 0.65 21.83 2.17
CA TYR A 101 0.42 22.33 3.52
C TYR A 101 1.61 21.99 4.42
N THR A 102 2.14 23.00 5.09
CA THR A 102 3.21 22.83 6.08
C THR A 102 2.67 22.16 7.36
N ILE A 103 3.57 21.68 8.21
CA ILE A 103 3.19 21.19 9.54
C ILE A 103 2.50 22.30 10.36
N ASP A 104 2.95 23.54 10.20
CA ASP A 104 2.36 24.70 10.90
C ASP A 104 0.92 24.95 10.40
N ASP A 105 0.65 24.79 9.12
CA ASP A 105 -0.71 24.87 8.56
C ASP A 105 -1.58 23.75 9.12
N GLU A 106 -1.09 22.51 9.17
CA GLU A 106 -1.83 21.37 9.76
C GLU A 106 -2.17 21.64 11.24
N MET A 107 -1.22 22.15 12.01
CA MET A 107 -1.40 22.51 13.42
C MET A 107 -2.40 23.65 13.58
N TYR A 108 -2.35 24.64 12.69
CA TYR A 108 -3.29 25.76 12.67
C TYR A 108 -4.73 25.27 12.42
N PHE A 109 -4.95 24.47 11.39
CA PHE A 109 -6.27 23.90 11.09
C PHE A 109 -6.79 22.97 12.18
N ALA A 110 -5.91 22.14 12.77
CA ALA A 110 -6.28 21.30 13.90
C ALA A 110 -6.76 22.13 15.09
N ARG A 111 -6.07 23.23 15.40
CA ARG A 111 -6.45 24.15 16.50
C ARG A 111 -7.79 24.83 16.25
N ILE A 112 -8.03 25.29 15.01
CA ILE A 112 -9.33 25.87 14.63
C ILE A 112 -10.44 24.84 14.79
N GLY A 113 -10.25 23.63 14.24
CA GLY A 113 -11.25 22.56 14.30
C GLY A 113 -11.59 22.14 15.73
N VAL A 114 -10.58 21.93 16.58
CA VAL A 114 -10.79 21.60 18.00
C VAL A 114 -11.43 22.77 18.75
N GLY A 115 -10.98 24.00 18.53
CA GLY A 115 -11.53 25.19 19.16
C GLY A 115 -13.02 25.37 18.84
N ALA A 116 -13.39 25.19 17.58
CA ALA A 116 -14.78 25.23 17.11
C ALA A 116 -15.63 24.11 17.74
N ALA A 117 -15.12 22.87 17.73
CA ALA A 117 -15.83 21.70 18.27
C ALA A 117 -16.06 21.79 19.80
N THR A 118 -15.14 22.42 20.52
CA THR A 118 -15.22 22.59 21.98
C THR A 118 -15.91 23.89 22.41
N GLY A 119 -16.24 24.76 21.45
CA GLY A 119 -16.84 26.08 21.74
C GLY A 119 -15.85 27.09 22.33
N LEU A 120 -14.54 26.77 22.37
CA LEU A 120 -13.51 27.68 22.89
C LEU A 120 -13.08 28.76 21.90
N TYR A 121 -13.41 28.56 20.63
CA TYR A 121 -13.11 29.47 19.54
C TYR A 121 -14.25 29.50 18.52
N THR A 122 -14.59 30.70 18.05
CA THR A 122 -15.56 30.88 16.96
C THR A 122 -14.80 31.25 15.68
N PRO A 123 -14.61 30.30 14.74
CA PRO A 123 -13.90 30.59 13.48
C PRO A 123 -14.66 31.60 12.63
N THR A 124 -13.93 32.38 11.86
CA THR A 124 -14.50 33.21 10.78
C THR A 124 -14.98 32.31 9.62
N SER A 125 -15.80 32.90 8.74
CA SER A 125 -16.25 32.22 7.53
C SER A 125 -15.08 31.74 6.65
N ASP A 126 -14.05 32.57 6.53
CA ASP A 126 -12.86 32.27 5.70
C ASP A 126 -12.03 31.15 6.34
N GLU A 127 -11.87 31.13 7.65
CA GLU A 127 -11.21 30.04 8.37
C GLU A 127 -11.95 28.73 8.23
N MET A 128 -13.28 28.74 8.31
CA MET A 128 -14.09 27.53 8.11
C MET A 128 -14.00 27.03 6.68
N GLN A 129 -13.98 27.92 5.69
CA GLN A 129 -13.79 27.55 4.29
C GLN A 129 -12.40 26.95 4.06
N ALA A 130 -11.34 27.56 4.59
CA ALA A 130 -9.97 27.07 4.48
C ALA A 130 -9.81 25.69 5.17
N LEU A 131 -10.41 25.50 6.36
CA LEU A 131 -10.43 24.22 7.05
C LEU A 131 -11.14 23.12 6.24
N THR A 132 -12.25 23.46 5.58
CA THR A 132 -12.98 22.53 4.71
C THR A 132 -12.13 22.11 3.53
N VAL A 133 -11.51 23.05 2.82
CA VAL A 133 -10.63 22.78 1.67
C VAL A 133 -9.43 21.91 2.09
N PHE A 134 -8.81 22.21 3.22
CA PHE A 134 -7.75 21.38 3.78
C PHE A 134 -8.22 19.95 4.09
N GLY A 135 -9.37 19.82 4.73
CA GLY A 135 -9.96 18.51 5.07
C GLY A 135 -10.27 17.66 3.84
N GLU A 136 -10.87 18.26 2.81
CA GLU A 136 -11.16 17.60 1.52
C GLU A 136 -9.89 17.15 0.82
N PHE A 137 -8.85 17.99 0.80
CA PHE A 137 -7.56 17.64 0.21
C PHE A 137 -6.91 16.45 0.93
N VAL A 138 -6.85 16.49 2.27
CA VAL A 138 -6.28 15.39 3.08
C VAL A 138 -7.05 14.10 2.87
N GLU A 139 -8.39 14.14 2.84
CA GLU A 139 -9.21 12.95 2.61
C GLU A 139 -9.04 12.43 1.18
N GLY A 140 -8.91 13.31 0.18
CA GLY A 140 -8.55 12.93 -1.19
C GLY A 140 -7.22 12.17 -1.26
N MET A 141 -6.19 12.62 -0.53
CA MET A 141 -4.91 11.92 -0.45
C MET A 141 -5.02 10.57 0.27
N ARG A 142 -5.81 10.48 1.33
CA ARG A 142 -6.09 9.22 2.02
C ARG A 142 -6.82 8.23 1.10
N GLN A 143 -7.78 8.72 0.31
CA GLN A 143 -8.48 7.88 -0.68
C GLN A 143 -7.51 7.39 -1.74
N TRP A 144 -6.68 8.26 -2.30
CA TRP A 144 -5.61 7.84 -3.22
C TRP A 144 -4.75 6.72 -2.62
N GLY A 145 -4.33 6.86 -1.36
CA GLY A 145 -3.54 5.82 -0.68
C GLY A 145 -4.30 4.49 -0.50
N ARG A 146 -5.64 4.53 -0.27
CA ARG A 146 -6.49 3.33 -0.26
C ARG A 146 -6.55 2.67 -1.64
N ASP A 147 -6.74 3.47 -2.69
CA ASP A 147 -6.86 3.00 -4.06
C ASP A 147 -5.56 2.36 -4.55
N GLU A 148 -4.40 2.95 -4.23
CA GLU A 148 -3.09 2.36 -4.55
C GLU A 148 -2.88 1.01 -3.87
N ARG A 149 -3.27 0.86 -2.60
CA ARG A 149 -3.22 -0.45 -1.91
C ARG A 149 -4.20 -1.44 -2.50
N ALA A 150 -5.40 -1.01 -2.86
CA ALA A 150 -6.40 -1.87 -3.49
C ALA A 150 -5.92 -2.42 -4.85
N LYS A 151 -5.14 -1.64 -5.64
CA LYS A 151 -4.49 -2.14 -6.86
C LYS A 151 -3.53 -3.30 -6.59
N LEU A 152 -2.93 -3.34 -5.40
CA LEU A 152 -2.05 -4.42 -4.96
C LEU A 152 -2.83 -5.63 -4.38
N GLY A 153 -4.15 -5.55 -4.30
CA GLY A 153 -4.99 -6.59 -3.68
C GLY A 153 -5.09 -6.51 -2.15
N LEU A 154 -4.77 -5.34 -1.55
CA LEU A 154 -4.67 -5.13 -0.08
C LEU A 154 -5.77 -4.20 0.46
#